data_caf2e77f9a0127c3465358188ef5e668
#
_entry.id   caf2e77f9a0127c3465358188ef5e668
#
_cell.length_a   1.000
_cell.length_b   1.000
_cell.length_c   1.000
_cell.angle_alpha   90.00
_cell.angle_beta   90.00
_cell.angle_gamma   90.00
#
_symmetry.space_group_name_H-M   'P 1'
#
loop_
_entity.id
_entity.type
_entity.pdbx_description
1 polymer ?
#
loop_
_entity_poly.entity_id
_entity_poly.type
_entity_poly.pdbx_seq_one_letter_code
_entity_poly.pdbx_strand_id
1 'polypeptide(L)'
;MAQEPKYRPLYRKLRDRLASDIATGFWKPGEAIASESSLANRHHVAVSTVRRAIDMLVLDGLVERVQGAGTFVRRPDFTKVSIRKVRCHGSAADERTPRSRLLERSRLAAPKEVATALNLELEAEVIRLLRLRVLDDVPVSVEEIWLEAIRFAPVLNMADYKPRLMYPIYEKLCGLAVARVEETVSIGSAGEAEAELLCLSLGSPVVLLDRLSLGYDGKPIEWRRVRAAALDLHYTIEIR
;
A
#
# COMPACT_ATOMS: atom_id res chain seq x y z
N MET A 1 -18.50 20.64 -14.12
CA MET A 1 -19.17 19.33 -14.03
C MET A 1 -19.08 18.67 -15.41
N ALA A 2 -18.13 17.77 -15.62
CA ALA A 2 -18.02 17.00 -16.86
C ALA A 2 -19.07 15.88 -16.80
N GLN A 3 -20.01 15.87 -17.76
CA GLN A 3 -21.01 14.81 -17.91
C GLN A 3 -20.28 13.48 -18.19
N GLU A 4 -20.46 12.48 -17.33
CA GLU A 4 -20.04 11.12 -17.65
C GLU A 4 -20.68 10.69 -18.98
N PRO A 5 -19.91 10.12 -19.93
CA PRO A 5 -20.47 9.68 -21.20
C PRO A 5 -21.48 8.58 -20.95
N LYS A 6 -22.71 8.75 -21.43
CA LYS A 6 -23.89 7.89 -21.28
C LYS A 6 -23.68 6.43 -21.76
N TYR A 7 -22.51 6.10 -22.35
CA TYR A 7 -22.18 4.78 -22.88
C TYR A 7 -20.75 4.37 -22.50
N ARG A 8 -20.62 3.58 -21.43
CA ARG A 8 -19.36 2.92 -21.11
C ARG A 8 -19.19 1.66 -21.94
N PRO A 9 -18.10 1.48 -22.71
CA PRO A 9 -17.82 0.26 -23.48
C PRO A 9 -17.86 -1.01 -22.61
N LEU A 10 -18.39 -2.11 -23.16
CA LEU A 10 -18.56 -3.38 -22.44
C LEU A 10 -17.25 -3.90 -21.82
N TYR A 11 -16.11 -3.75 -22.52
CA TYR A 11 -14.83 -4.20 -22.00
C TYR A 11 -14.39 -3.42 -20.74
N ARG A 12 -14.75 -2.14 -20.61
CA ARG A 12 -14.48 -1.37 -19.39
C ARG A 12 -15.35 -1.82 -18.23
N LYS A 13 -16.65 -2.04 -18.48
CA LYS A 13 -17.56 -2.59 -17.46
C LYS A 13 -17.08 -3.96 -16.98
N LEU A 14 -16.63 -4.82 -17.90
CA LEU A 14 -16.10 -6.13 -17.57
C LEU A 14 -14.78 -6.00 -16.78
N ARG A 15 -13.88 -5.13 -17.20
CA ARG A 15 -12.62 -4.83 -16.45
C ARG A 15 -12.93 -4.44 -15.01
N ASP A 16 -13.87 -3.49 -14.80
CA ASP A 16 -14.23 -3.02 -13.47
C ASP A 16 -14.85 -4.15 -12.62
N ARG A 17 -15.67 -5.01 -13.24
CA ARG A 17 -16.23 -6.19 -12.58
C ARG A 17 -15.16 -7.18 -12.17
N LEU A 18 -14.24 -7.54 -13.07
CA LEU A 18 -13.14 -8.46 -12.76
C LEU A 18 -12.21 -7.88 -11.68
N ALA A 19 -11.90 -6.58 -11.73
CA ALA A 19 -11.13 -5.90 -10.67
C ALA A 19 -11.85 -5.96 -9.31
N SER A 20 -13.19 -5.79 -9.30
CA SER A 20 -13.99 -5.94 -8.08
C SER A 20 -13.97 -7.38 -7.57
N ASP A 21 -14.08 -8.38 -8.45
CA ASP A 21 -14.02 -9.79 -8.08
C ASP A 21 -12.65 -10.15 -7.45
N ILE A 22 -11.54 -9.59 -7.97
CA ILE A 22 -10.21 -9.72 -7.36
C ILE A 22 -10.18 -9.02 -5.99
N ALA A 23 -10.68 -7.79 -5.91
CA ALA A 23 -10.65 -7.00 -4.67
C ALA A 23 -11.46 -7.64 -3.54
N THR A 24 -12.57 -8.33 -3.88
CA THR A 24 -13.39 -9.08 -2.91
C THR A 24 -12.84 -10.46 -2.57
N GLY A 25 -11.70 -10.86 -3.17
CA GLY A 25 -11.04 -12.14 -2.91
C GLY A 25 -11.66 -13.34 -3.62
N PHE A 26 -12.52 -13.12 -4.64
CA PHE A 26 -13.03 -14.21 -5.49
C PHE A 26 -11.88 -14.91 -6.22
N TRP A 27 -10.86 -14.16 -6.67
CA TRP A 27 -9.55 -14.66 -7.03
C TRP A 27 -8.51 -14.03 -6.11
N LYS A 28 -7.74 -14.87 -5.43
CA LYS A 28 -6.71 -14.40 -4.51
C LYS A 28 -5.43 -14.01 -5.25
N PRO A 29 -4.59 -13.14 -4.68
CA PRO A 29 -3.27 -12.85 -5.21
C PRO A 29 -2.44 -14.11 -5.46
N GLY A 30 -1.97 -14.28 -6.69
CA GLY A 30 -1.25 -15.47 -7.17
C GLY A 30 -2.13 -16.58 -7.76
N GLU A 31 -3.45 -16.49 -7.69
CA GLU A 31 -4.36 -17.46 -8.31
C GLU A 31 -4.59 -17.15 -9.80
N ALA A 32 -4.83 -18.21 -10.58
CA ALA A 32 -5.23 -18.09 -11.97
C ALA A 32 -6.69 -17.61 -12.06
N ILE A 33 -6.95 -16.59 -12.88
CA ILE A 33 -8.33 -16.23 -13.24
C ILE A 33 -8.86 -17.23 -14.26
N ALA A 34 -10.20 -17.28 -14.40
CA ALA A 34 -10.82 -18.17 -15.39
C ALA A 34 -10.35 -17.83 -16.82
N SER A 35 -10.34 -18.83 -17.71
CA SER A 35 -9.94 -18.65 -19.11
C SER A 35 -10.80 -17.62 -19.85
N GLU A 36 -10.24 -16.99 -20.89
CA GLU A 36 -10.95 -16.00 -21.73
C GLU A 36 -12.29 -16.56 -22.25
N SER A 37 -12.34 -17.82 -22.66
CA SER A 37 -13.58 -18.49 -23.12
C SER A 37 -14.58 -18.69 -21.99
N SER A 38 -14.13 -19.11 -20.82
CA SER A 38 -14.99 -19.27 -19.64
C SER A 38 -15.59 -17.94 -19.18
N LEU A 39 -14.77 -16.87 -19.16
CA LEU A 39 -15.22 -15.52 -18.84
C LEU A 39 -16.20 -14.98 -19.88
N ALA A 40 -15.97 -15.23 -21.19
CA ALA A 40 -16.86 -14.84 -22.26
C ALA A 40 -18.25 -15.48 -22.08
N ASN A 41 -18.29 -16.77 -21.78
CA ASN A 41 -19.54 -17.50 -21.52
C ASN A 41 -20.25 -16.98 -20.25
N ARG A 42 -19.50 -16.79 -19.14
CA ARG A 42 -20.06 -16.32 -17.86
C ARG A 42 -20.68 -14.92 -17.97
N HIS A 43 -20.05 -14.04 -18.72
CA HIS A 43 -20.48 -12.65 -18.84
C HIS A 43 -21.29 -12.36 -20.11
N HIS A 44 -21.58 -13.37 -20.94
CA HIS A 44 -22.33 -13.26 -22.20
C HIS A 44 -21.75 -12.18 -23.14
N VAL A 45 -20.43 -12.18 -23.32
CA VAL A 45 -19.71 -11.25 -24.20
C VAL A 45 -18.77 -11.99 -25.15
N ALA A 46 -18.34 -11.33 -26.22
CA ALA A 46 -17.34 -11.90 -27.12
C ALA A 46 -15.99 -12.09 -26.44
N VAL A 47 -15.24 -13.13 -26.80
CA VAL A 47 -13.87 -13.40 -26.29
C VAL A 47 -12.96 -12.19 -26.51
N SER A 48 -13.09 -11.46 -27.63
CA SER A 48 -12.33 -10.24 -27.90
C SER A 48 -12.59 -9.13 -26.88
N THR A 49 -13.83 -9.03 -26.35
CA THR A 49 -14.19 -8.10 -25.29
C THR A 49 -13.51 -8.48 -23.97
N VAL A 50 -13.47 -9.79 -23.64
CA VAL A 50 -12.77 -10.31 -22.46
C VAL A 50 -11.28 -10.04 -22.58
N ARG A 51 -10.67 -10.36 -23.73
CA ARG A 51 -9.24 -10.12 -23.96
C ARG A 51 -8.87 -8.66 -23.74
N ARG A 52 -9.66 -7.72 -24.27
CA ARG A 52 -9.45 -6.29 -24.07
C ARG A 52 -9.60 -5.87 -22.61
N ALA A 53 -10.53 -6.45 -21.87
CA ALA A 53 -10.69 -6.20 -20.43
C ALA A 53 -9.47 -6.71 -19.64
N ILE A 54 -8.97 -7.92 -19.96
CA ILE A 54 -7.77 -8.49 -19.35
C ILE A 54 -6.53 -7.66 -19.71
N ASP A 55 -6.37 -7.19 -20.96
CA ASP A 55 -5.26 -6.31 -21.37
C ASP A 55 -5.23 -5.05 -20.50
N MET A 56 -6.39 -4.48 -20.18
CA MET A 56 -6.44 -3.34 -19.26
C MET A 56 -6.02 -3.71 -17.84
N LEU A 57 -6.46 -4.87 -17.33
CA LEU A 57 -6.02 -5.34 -16.00
C LEU A 57 -4.50 -5.60 -15.95
N VAL A 58 -3.90 -6.06 -17.05
CA VAL A 58 -2.44 -6.20 -17.18
C VAL A 58 -1.76 -4.83 -17.16
N LEU A 59 -2.26 -3.86 -17.92
CA LEU A 59 -1.75 -2.47 -17.91
C LEU A 59 -1.88 -1.82 -16.53
N ASP A 60 -2.97 -2.09 -15.82
CA ASP A 60 -3.18 -1.63 -14.45
C ASP A 60 -2.31 -2.38 -13.41
N GLY A 61 -1.58 -3.43 -13.85
CA GLY A 61 -0.73 -4.24 -12.98
C GLY A 61 -1.50 -5.15 -12.01
N LEU A 62 -2.79 -5.41 -12.26
CA LEU A 62 -3.64 -6.25 -11.39
C LEU A 62 -3.51 -7.73 -11.69
N VAL A 63 -3.22 -8.06 -12.95
CA VAL A 63 -2.98 -9.44 -13.40
C VAL A 63 -1.74 -9.50 -14.28
N GLU A 64 -1.20 -10.70 -14.45
CA GLU A 64 -0.08 -10.99 -15.36
C GLU A 64 -0.39 -12.22 -16.21
N ARG A 65 0.09 -12.22 -17.45
CA ARG A 65 0.00 -13.38 -18.34
C ARG A 65 1.25 -14.23 -18.21
N VAL A 66 1.05 -15.51 -17.93
CA VAL A 66 2.13 -16.52 -17.94
C VAL A 66 1.94 -17.39 -19.16
N GLN A 67 2.91 -17.35 -20.08
CA GLN A 67 2.84 -18.09 -21.34
C GLN A 67 2.59 -19.57 -21.07
N GLY A 68 1.56 -20.14 -21.73
CA GLY A 68 1.18 -21.55 -21.60
C GLY A 68 0.44 -21.90 -20.29
N ALA A 69 0.40 -21.02 -19.29
CA ALA A 69 -0.23 -21.30 -18.00
C ALA A 69 -1.54 -20.51 -17.76
N GLY A 70 -1.68 -19.32 -18.35
CA GLY A 70 -2.89 -18.53 -18.22
C GLY A 70 -2.64 -17.11 -17.71
N THR A 71 -3.69 -16.52 -17.16
CA THR A 71 -3.65 -15.19 -16.56
C THR A 71 -3.82 -15.31 -15.03
N PHE A 72 -2.92 -14.71 -14.27
CA PHE A 72 -2.87 -14.81 -12.81
C PHE A 72 -3.09 -13.45 -12.17
N VAL A 73 -3.73 -13.42 -11.01
CA VAL A 73 -3.78 -12.21 -10.18
C VAL A 73 -2.36 -11.91 -9.71
N ARG A 74 -1.86 -10.73 -10.05
CA ARG A 74 -0.51 -10.33 -9.67
C ARG A 74 -0.41 -10.22 -8.15
N ARG A 75 0.66 -10.77 -7.58
CA ARG A 75 1.00 -10.61 -6.16
C ARG A 75 2.24 -9.73 -6.04
N PRO A 76 2.07 -8.42 -5.80
CA PRO A 76 3.22 -7.54 -5.65
C PRO A 76 4.08 -7.95 -4.46
N ASP A 77 5.39 -8.03 -4.68
CA ASP A 77 6.35 -8.25 -3.60
C ASP A 77 6.81 -6.92 -3.00
N PHE A 78 6.03 -6.40 -2.07
CA PHE A 78 6.39 -5.18 -1.34
C PHE A 78 7.57 -5.38 -0.38
N THR A 79 8.14 -6.58 -0.30
CA THR A 79 9.34 -6.81 0.48
C THR A 79 10.56 -6.15 -0.17
N LYS A 80 10.52 -5.94 -1.48
CA LYS A 80 11.59 -5.31 -2.27
C LYS A 80 11.46 -3.79 -2.35
N VAL A 81 10.27 -3.23 -2.09
CA VAL A 81 9.99 -1.80 -2.14
C VAL A 81 9.85 -1.28 -0.72
N SER A 82 10.95 -0.92 -0.11
CA SER A 82 10.95 -0.26 1.20
C SER A 82 12.18 0.64 1.28
N ILE A 83 12.11 1.68 2.08
CA ILE A 83 13.28 2.31 2.70
C ILE A 83 13.93 1.22 3.58
N ARG A 84 14.62 0.27 2.97
CA ARG A 84 15.09 -0.94 3.64
C ARG A 84 16.58 -0.99 3.81
N LYS A 85 17.28 -0.07 3.16
CA LYS A 85 18.74 0.03 3.30
C LYS A 85 19.07 1.30 4.06
N VAL A 86 18.77 1.29 5.36
CA VAL A 86 19.46 2.19 6.28
C VAL A 86 20.88 1.65 6.36
N ARG A 87 21.82 2.33 5.72
CA ARG A 87 23.24 2.05 5.91
C ARG A 87 23.67 2.83 7.13
N CYS A 88 23.81 2.18 8.28
CA CYS A 88 24.61 2.73 9.37
C CYS A 88 26.07 2.82 8.90
N HIS A 89 26.74 3.91 9.24
CA HIS A 89 28.15 4.14 8.94
C HIS A 89 28.98 2.89 9.28
N GLY A 90 29.64 2.30 8.30
CA GLY A 90 30.71 1.31 8.49
C GLY A 90 30.43 -0.12 8.08
N SER A 91 29.25 -0.52 7.64
CA SER A 91 29.03 -1.92 7.20
C SER A 91 28.62 -2.01 5.74
N ALA A 92 29.44 -2.76 5.00
CA ALA A 92 29.08 -3.22 3.66
C ALA A 92 27.85 -4.14 3.74
N ALA A 93 26.84 -3.82 2.91
CA ALA A 93 25.76 -4.74 2.46
C ALA A 93 25.06 -5.61 3.53
N ASP A 94 24.72 -5.09 4.70
CA ASP A 94 23.92 -5.82 5.65
C ASP A 94 22.41 -5.47 5.44
N GLU A 95 21.63 -6.43 4.94
CA GLU A 95 20.19 -6.28 4.67
C GLU A 95 19.35 -6.38 5.96
N ARG A 96 19.83 -5.83 7.07
CA ARG A 96 19.11 -5.84 8.33
C ARG A 96 17.84 -5.00 8.22
N THR A 97 16.74 -5.58 8.63
CA THR A 97 15.45 -4.89 8.63
C THR A 97 15.19 -4.29 10.02
N PRO A 98 14.92 -2.98 10.11
CA PRO A 98 14.60 -2.35 11.38
C PRO A 98 13.43 -3.02 12.10
N ARG A 99 13.50 -3.15 13.41
CA ARG A 99 12.38 -3.58 14.26
C ARG A 99 11.35 -2.47 14.35
N SER A 100 10.09 -2.83 14.59
CA SER A 100 9.01 -1.86 14.80
C SER A 100 8.61 -1.83 16.26
N ARG A 101 8.57 -0.64 16.84
CA ARG A 101 7.98 -0.37 18.16
C ARG A 101 6.76 0.51 17.97
N LEU A 102 5.59 0.04 18.37
CA LEU A 102 4.38 0.85 18.40
C LEU A 102 4.50 1.84 19.56
N LEU A 103 4.37 3.11 19.27
CA LEU A 103 4.37 4.18 20.28
C LEU A 103 2.95 4.53 20.69
N GLU A 104 2.05 4.64 19.71
CA GLU A 104 0.67 5.03 19.93
C GLU A 104 -0.26 4.30 18.95
N ARG A 105 -1.45 3.99 19.40
CA ARG A 105 -2.56 3.50 18.58
C ARG A 105 -3.82 4.20 19.05
N SER A 106 -4.41 5.00 18.19
CA SER A 106 -5.58 5.80 18.51
C SER A 106 -6.64 5.70 17.41
N ARG A 107 -7.90 5.94 17.79
CA ARG A 107 -9.04 6.09 16.89
C ARG A 107 -9.55 7.51 17.05
N LEU A 108 -9.69 8.23 15.95
CA LEU A 108 -10.05 9.65 15.95
C LEU A 108 -10.74 10.03 14.63
N ALA A 109 -11.34 11.24 14.60
CA ALA A 109 -11.83 11.82 13.37
C ALA A 109 -10.67 12.14 12.42
N ALA A 110 -10.84 11.85 11.13
CA ALA A 110 -9.81 12.05 10.13
C ALA A 110 -9.45 13.54 9.97
N PRO A 111 -8.19 13.94 10.14
CA PRO A 111 -7.75 15.24 9.67
C PRO A 111 -8.04 15.41 8.17
N LYS A 112 -8.30 16.64 7.73
CA LYS A 112 -8.67 16.94 6.34
C LYS A 112 -7.74 16.31 5.30
N GLU A 113 -6.42 16.35 5.54
CA GLU A 113 -5.43 15.76 4.65
C GLU A 113 -5.53 14.22 4.59
N VAL A 114 -5.80 13.56 5.73
CA VAL A 114 -6.01 12.11 5.84
C VAL A 114 -7.28 11.70 5.11
N ALA A 115 -8.39 12.40 5.34
CA ALA A 115 -9.66 12.16 4.66
C ALA A 115 -9.49 12.28 3.14
N THR A 116 -8.76 13.32 2.67
CA THR A 116 -8.47 13.51 1.25
C THR A 116 -7.62 12.35 0.69
N ALA A 117 -6.53 11.98 1.36
CA ALA A 117 -5.63 10.93 0.90
C ALA A 117 -6.31 9.54 0.85
N LEU A 118 -7.14 9.24 1.85
CA LEU A 118 -7.88 7.99 1.95
C LEU A 118 -9.22 8.00 1.20
N ASN A 119 -9.56 9.11 0.55
CA ASN A 119 -10.85 9.32 -0.14
C ASN A 119 -12.06 9.02 0.76
N LEU A 120 -12.03 9.56 1.98
CA LEU A 120 -13.07 9.45 2.99
C LEU A 120 -13.86 10.75 3.09
N GLU A 121 -15.06 10.67 3.66
CA GLU A 121 -15.82 11.85 4.09
C GLU A 121 -15.06 12.60 5.19
N LEU A 122 -15.29 13.91 5.28
CA LEU A 122 -14.72 14.70 6.36
C LEU A 122 -15.16 14.14 7.72
N GLU A 123 -14.25 14.13 8.68
CA GLU A 123 -14.48 13.60 10.02
C GLU A 123 -14.80 12.09 10.11
N ALA A 124 -14.65 11.33 9.00
CA ALA A 124 -14.73 9.89 9.06
C ALA A 124 -13.73 9.34 10.10
N GLU A 125 -14.11 8.29 10.81
CA GLU A 125 -13.24 7.69 11.82
C GLU A 125 -12.07 6.95 11.18
N VAL A 126 -10.86 7.22 11.68
CA VAL A 126 -9.62 6.58 11.26
C VAL A 126 -8.84 6.02 12.45
N ILE A 127 -8.02 5.02 12.17
CA ILE A 127 -7.02 4.51 13.09
C ILE A 127 -5.70 5.17 12.73
N ARG A 128 -5.04 5.77 13.72
CA ARG A 128 -3.66 6.24 13.64
C ARG A 128 -2.75 5.29 14.39
N LEU A 129 -1.69 4.83 13.74
CA LEU A 129 -0.61 4.07 14.36
C LEU A 129 0.67 4.89 14.26
N LEU A 130 1.25 5.28 15.38
CA LEU A 130 2.56 5.90 15.45
C LEU A 130 3.60 4.82 15.80
N ARG A 131 4.59 4.65 14.93
CA ARG A 131 5.60 3.59 15.06
C ARG A 131 7.01 4.17 14.96
N LEU A 132 7.89 3.65 15.79
CA LEU A 132 9.31 3.89 15.69
C LEU A 132 9.99 2.68 15.04
N ARG A 133 10.81 2.93 14.02
CA ARG A 133 11.67 1.91 13.41
C ARG A 133 13.06 2.03 14.05
N VAL A 134 13.55 0.90 14.55
CA VAL A 134 14.80 0.85 15.31
C VAL A 134 15.70 -0.21 14.69
N LEU A 135 16.95 0.15 14.40
CA LEU A 135 18.00 -0.74 13.92
C LEU A 135 19.16 -0.70 14.93
N ASP A 136 19.54 -1.85 15.48
CA ASP A 136 20.60 -1.97 16.50
C ASP A 136 20.44 -0.95 17.66
N ASP A 137 19.19 -0.87 18.14
CA ASP A 137 18.74 0.06 19.20
C ASP A 137 18.81 1.56 18.85
N VAL A 138 19.17 1.90 17.61
CA VAL A 138 19.16 3.28 17.09
C VAL A 138 17.84 3.56 16.37
N PRO A 139 17.10 4.63 16.72
CA PRO A 139 15.94 5.09 15.98
C PRO A 139 16.34 5.54 14.57
N VAL A 140 15.73 4.96 13.54
CA VAL A 140 16.07 5.27 12.13
C VAL A 140 14.94 5.98 11.38
N SER A 141 13.68 5.71 11.76
CA SER A 141 12.54 6.45 11.23
C SER A 141 11.33 6.38 12.15
N VAL A 142 10.47 7.38 12.07
CA VAL A 142 9.13 7.40 12.64
C VAL A 142 8.12 7.28 11.51
N GLU A 143 7.09 6.45 11.71
CA GLU A 143 6.03 6.19 10.73
C GLU A 143 4.67 6.51 11.36
N GLU A 144 3.88 7.32 10.68
CA GLU A 144 2.45 7.46 10.93
C GLU A 144 1.68 6.69 9.88
N ILE A 145 0.82 5.77 10.32
CA ILE A 145 -0.03 4.96 9.45
C ILE A 145 -1.47 5.31 9.73
N TRP A 146 -2.20 5.63 8.67
CA TRP A 146 -3.61 6.03 8.72
C TRP A 146 -4.46 5.02 7.96
N LEU A 147 -5.51 4.52 8.61
CA LEU A 147 -6.41 3.47 8.13
C LEU A 147 -7.86 3.86 8.39
N GLU A 148 -8.78 3.53 7.50
CA GLU A 148 -10.21 3.69 7.75
C GLU A 148 -10.67 2.79 8.90
N ALA A 149 -11.29 3.34 9.95
CA ALA A 149 -11.56 2.60 11.19
C ALA A 149 -12.52 1.41 10.99
N ILE A 150 -13.51 1.55 10.11
CA ILE A 150 -14.50 0.49 9.86
C ILE A 150 -13.83 -0.72 9.20
N ARG A 151 -13.02 -0.50 8.17
CA ARG A 151 -12.36 -1.58 7.40
C ARG A 151 -11.25 -2.26 8.20
N PHE A 152 -10.63 -1.53 9.15
CA PHE A 152 -9.46 -1.98 9.90
C PHE A 152 -9.71 -2.18 11.39
N ALA A 153 -10.97 -2.30 11.83
CA ALA A 153 -11.32 -2.56 13.23
C ALA A 153 -10.52 -3.71 13.88
N PRO A 154 -10.23 -4.84 13.20
CA PRO A 154 -9.39 -5.90 13.77
C PRO A 154 -7.96 -5.46 14.09
N VAL A 155 -7.39 -4.49 13.35
CA VAL A 155 -6.05 -3.95 13.61
C VAL A 155 -6.02 -3.14 14.90
N LEU A 156 -7.12 -2.42 15.20
CA LEU A 156 -7.25 -1.67 16.45
C LEU A 156 -7.18 -2.58 17.68
N ASN A 157 -7.74 -3.78 17.60
CA ASN A 157 -7.86 -4.72 18.71
C ASN A 157 -6.73 -5.75 18.80
N MET A 158 -5.72 -5.65 17.97
CA MET A 158 -4.61 -6.60 17.94
C MET A 158 -3.78 -6.53 19.23
N ALA A 159 -3.75 -7.62 20.00
CA ALA A 159 -3.10 -7.67 21.32
C ALA A 159 -1.57 -7.58 21.24
N ASP A 160 -0.94 -8.34 20.33
CA ASP A 160 0.50 -8.39 20.15
C ASP A 160 0.93 -7.66 18.89
N TYR A 161 1.21 -6.35 19.03
CA TYR A 161 1.69 -5.57 17.91
C TYR A 161 3.21 -5.66 17.75
N LYS A 162 3.68 -6.69 17.02
CA LYS A 162 5.10 -6.84 16.64
C LYS A 162 5.31 -6.95 15.12
N PRO A 163 4.45 -6.41 14.24
CA PRO A 163 4.61 -6.65 12.81
C PRO A 163 5.76 -5.85 12.22
N ARG A 164 6.67 -6.55 11.56
CA ARG A 164 7.68 -5.93 10.70
C ARG A 164 7.03 -5.32 9.45
N LEU A 165 5.98 -5.96 8.93
CA LEU A 165 5.23 -5.59 7.73
C LEU A 165 3.74 -5.54 8.04
N MET A 166 3.05 -4.49 7.59
CA MET A 166 1.62 -4.31 7.83
C MET A 166 0.75 -5.04 6.80
N TYR A 167 1.16 -5.10 5.53
CA TYR A 167 0.31 -5.65 4.47
C TYR A 167 -0.13 -7.10 4.68
N PRO A 168 0.73 -8.04 5.14
CA PRO A 168 0.28 -9.39 5.47
C PRO A 168 -0.78 -9.43 6.58
N ILE A 169 -0.75 -8.43 7.48
CA ILE A 169 -1.73 -8.30 8.56
C ILE A 169 -3.06 -7.82 8.02
N TYR A 170 -3.05 -6.84 7.11
CA TYR A 170 -4.27 -6.36 6.46
C TYR A 170 -4.96 -7.48 5.68
N GLU A 171 -4.18 -8.28 4.94
CA GLU A 171 -4.71 -9.44 4.22
C GLU A 171 -5.29 -10.48 5.18
N LYS A 172 -4.56 -10.82 6.25
CA LYS A 172 -4.96 -11.86 7.22
C LYS A 172 -6.17 -11.46 8.08
N LEU A 173 -6.19 -10.23 8.60
CA LEU A 173 -7.19 -9.79 9.58
C LEU A 173 -8.39 -9.11 8.94
N CYS A 174 -8.19 -8.41 7.82
CA CYS A 174 -9.21 -7.58 7.21
C CYS A 174 -9.61 -8.06 5.80
N GLY A 175 -8.93 -9.08 5.25
CA GLY A 175 -9.17 -9.54 3.87
C GLY A 175 -8.76 -8.52 2.80
N LEU A 176 -7.93 -7.54 3.15
CA LEU A 176 -7.56 -6.43 2.28
C LEU A 176 -6.12 -6.58 1.80
N ALA A 177 -5.95 -6.93 0.52
CA ALA A 177 -4.65 -7.06 -0.11
C ALA A 177 -4.26 -5.77 -0.86
N VAL A 178 -3.03 -5.32 -0.64
CA VAL A 178 -2.45 -4.17 -1.36
C VAL A 178 -2.01 -4.63 -2.74
N ALA A 179 -2.51 -3.94 -3.78
CA ALA A 179 -2.18 -4.20 -5.18
C ALA A 179 -1.11 -3.25 -5.72
N ARG A 180 -1.11 -1.99 -5.28
CA ARG A 180 -0.23 -0.94 -5.78
C ARG A 180 0.13 0.03 -4.67
N VAL A 181 1.30 0.63 -4.79
CA VAL A 181 1.81 1.65 -3.88
C VAL A 181 2.29 2.85 -4.70
N GLU A 182 1.90 4.03 -4.28
CA GLU A 182 2.42 5.31 -4.80
C GLU A 182 3.23 5.96 -3.70
N GLU A 183 4.44 6.41 -4.03
CA GLU A 183 5.35 7.05 -3.07
C GLU A 183 5.83 8.40 -3.57
N THR A 184 5.83 9.36 -2.68
CA THR A 184 6.46 10.67 -2.89
C THR A 184 7.57 10.83 -1.87
N VAL A 185 8.79 11.08 -2.34
CA VAL A 185 9.97 11.32 -1.49
C VAL A 185 10.34 12.79 -1.59
N SER A 186 10.55 13.42 -0.44
CA SER A 186 11.00 14.81 -0.33
C SER A 186 11.98 14.98 0.84
N ILE A 187 12.55 16.14 0.96
CA ILE A 187 13.46 16.48 2.05
C ILE A 187 12.82 17.60 2.88
N GLY A 188 12.95 17.50 4.19
CA GLY A 188 12.48 18.48 5.15
C GLY A 188 13.44 18.66 6.30
N SER A 189 12.98 19.34 7.33
CA SER A 189 13.72 19.57 8.58
C SER A 189 12.96 18.93 9.73
N ALA A 190 13.68 18.35 10.68
CA ALA A 190 13.11 17.76 11.89
C ALA A 190 12.42 18.83 12.74
N GLY A 191 11.14 18.63 13.01
CA GLY A 191 10.41 19.34 14.05
C GLY A 191 10.75 18.80 15.46
N GLU A 192 10.10 19.34 16.49
CA GLU A 192 10.35 18.93 17.88
C GLU A 192 10.10 17.43 18.10
N ALA A 193 8.98 16.92 17.59
CA ALA A 193 8.60 15.51 17.76
C ALA A 193 9.56 14.55 17.03
N GLU A 194 9.96 14.88 15.81
CA GLU A 194 10.94 14.08 15.07
C GLU A 194 12.33 14.16 15.72
N ALA A 195 12.75 15.33 16.18
CA ALA A 195 14.03 15.53 16.86
C ALA A 195 14.12 14.65 18.12
N GLU A 196 13.07 14.65 18.95
CA GLU A 196 12.99 13.82 20.14
C GLU A 196 12.98 12.32 19.80
N LEU A 197 12.09 11.88 18.91
CA LEU A 197 11.90 10.45 18.59
C LEU A 197 13.10 9.83 17.86
N LEU A 198 13.81 10.61 17.04
CA LEU A 198 14.95 10.17 16.23
C LEU A 198 16.30 10.54 16.84
N CYS A 199 16.31 11.15 18.02
CA CYS A 199 17.53 11.64 18.70
C CYS A 199 18.36 12.60 17.80
N LEU A 200 17.68 13.51 17.10
CA LEU A 200 18.26 14.51 16.22
C LEU A 200 18.23 15.90 16.86
N SER A 201 19.02 16.82 16.34
CA SER A 201 18.87 18.24 16.66
C SER A 201 17.64 18.81 15.92
N LEU A 202 16.97 19.80 16.51
CA LEU A 202 15.92 20.54 15.85
C LEU A 202 16.43 21.15 14.53
N GLY A 203 15.64 21.02 13.45
CA GLY A 203 16.03 21.50 12.13
C GLY A 203 16.98 20.58 11.36
N SER A 204 17.42 19.46 11.92
CA SER A 204 18.23 18.47 11.20
C SER A 204 17.51 18.01 9.91
N PRO A 205 18.25 17.75 8.81
CA PRO A 205 17.63 17.27 7.58
C PRO A 205 17.02 15.89 7.79
N VAL A 206 15.78 15.74 7.33
CA VAL A 206 15.03 14.47 7.32
C VAL A 206 14.49 14.16 5.95
N VAL A 207 14.45 12.88 5.59
CA VAL A 207 13.73 12.41 4.43
C VAL A 207 12.27 12.18 4.81
N LEU A 208 11.38 12.76 4.03
CA LEU A 208 9.94 12.60 4.14
C LEU A 208 9.48 11.66 3.03
N LEU A 209 8.75 10.60 3.38
CA LEU A 209 8.16 9.71 2.41
C LEU A 209 6.67 9.59 2.72
N ASP A 210 5.85 10.03 1.78
CA ASP A 210 4.41 9.84 1.79
C ASP A 210 4.07 8.68 0.86
N ARG A 211 3.36 7.68 1.41
CA ARG A 211 2.98 6.45 0.71
C ARG A 211 1.48 6.27 0.74
N LEU A 212 0.88 6.12 -0.43
CA LEU A 212 -0.51 5.71 -0.60
C LEU A 212 -0.55 4.27 -1.09
N SER A 213 -1.16 3.39 -0.32
CA SER A 213 -1.36 1.98 -0.67
C SER A 213 -2.77 1.79 -1.19
N LEU A 214 -2.91 1.14 -2.35
CA LEU A 214 -4.17 0.96 -3.05
C LEU A 214 -4.50 -0.53 -3.18
N GLY A 215 -5.80 -0.85 -3.06
CA GLY A 215 -6.33 -2.19 -3.29
C GLY A 215 -6.50 -2.51 -4.77
N TYR A 216 -6.93 -3.74 -5.06
CA TYR A 216 -7.23 -4.20 -6.43
C TYR A 216 -8.42 -3.48 -7.07
N ASP A 217 -9.29 -2.87 -6.25
CA ASP A 217 -10.38 -1.99 -6.69
C ASP A 217 -9.94 -0.55 -6.94
N GLY A 218 -8.65 -0.25 -6.73
CA GLY A 218 -8.08 1.08 -6.85
C GLY A 218 -8.41 2.02 -5.67
N LYS A 219 -9.09 1.52 -4.63
CA LYS A 219 -9.40 2.32 -3.45
C LYS A 219 -8.21 2.39 -2.49
N PRO A 220 -8.04 3.51 -1.79
CA PRO A 220 -7.05 3.63 -0.73
C PRO A 220 -7.26 2.58 0.38
N ILE A 221 -6.15 1.98 0.80
CA ILE A 221 -6.08 1.05 1.93
C ILE A 221 -5.37 1.69 3.11
N GLU A 222 -4.24 2.33 2.84
CA GLU A 222 -3.37 2.93 3.84
C GLU A 222 -2.78 4.22 3.29
N TRP A 223 -2.73 5.24 4.11
CA TRP A 223 -1.83 6.36 3.91
C TRP A 223 -0.78 6.37 5.00
N ARG A 224 0.49 6.43 4.61
CA ARG A 224 1.61 6.37 5.53
C ARG A 224 2.56 7.52 5.28
N ARG A 225 2.95 8.19 6.36
CA ARG A 225 4.04 9.14 6.40
C ARG A 225 5.23 8.55 7.12
N VAL A 226 6.39 8.65 6.51
CA VAL A 226 7.66 8.23 7.13
C VAL A 226 8.57 9.45 7.21
N ARG A 227 9.21 9.61 8.35
CA ARG A 227 10.28 10.58 8.55
C ARG A 227 11.51 9.83 9.01
N ALA A 228 12.62 10.02 8.31
CA ALA A 228 13.87 9.32 8.60
C ALA A 228 15.05 10.30 8.63
N ALA A 229 16.03 10.04 9.48
CA ALA A 229 17.27 10.80 9.49
C ALA A 229 17.94 10.74 8.11
N ALA A 230 18.23 11.91 7.49
CA ALA A 230 18.72 11.95 6.12
C ALA A 230 20.15 11.42 5.96
N LEU A 231 20.97 11.51 7.00
CA LEU A 231 22.39 11.13 6.94
C LEU A 231 22.60 9.61 6.78
N ASP A 232 21.61 8.80 7.21
CA ASP A 232 21.72 7.34 7.24
C ASP A 232 20.78 6.65 6.24
N LEU A 233 20.06 7.43 5.42
CA LEU A 233 19.06 6.90 4.51
C LEU A 233 19.60 6.81 3.08
N HIS A 234 19.57 5.60 2.52
CA HIS A 234 19.73 5.35 1.08
C HIS A 234 18.43 4.78 0.53
N TYR A 235 17.85 5.50 -0.44
CA TYR A 235 16.67 5.03 -1.18
C TYR A 235 17.14 4.44 -2.51
N THR A 236 16.93 3.14 -2.71
CA THR A 236 17.31 2.45 -3.96
C THR A 236 16.06 1.90 -4.64
N ILE A 237 15.90 2.22 -5.93
CA ILE A 237 14.86 1.65 -6.81
C ILE A 237 15.58 0.77 -7.83
N GLU A 238 15.11 -0.46 -7.99
CA GLU A 238 15.50 -1.33 -9.09
C GLU A 238 14.40 -1.28 -10.15
N ILE A 239 14.76 -0.84 -11.37
CA ILE A 239 13.86 -0.78 -12.53
C ILE A 239 14.23 -1.93 -13.45
N ARG A 240 13.26 -2.80 -13.77
CA ARG A 240 13.41 -3.92 -14.71
C ARG A 240 12.35 -3.83 -15.80
#